data_a186137a0f2a5107eca15a556acbc3d6
#
_entry.id   a186137a0f2a5107eca15a556acbc3d6
#
_cell.length_a   1.000
_cell.length_b   1.000
_cell.length_c   1.000
_cell.angle_alpha   90.00
_cell.angle_beta   90.00
_cell.angle_gamma   90.00
#
_symmetry.space_group_name_H-M   'P 1'
#
loop_
_entity.id
_entity.type
_entity.pdbx_description
1 polymer ?
#
loop_
_entity_poly.entity_id
_entity_poly.type
_entity_poly.pdbx_seq_one_letter_code
_entity_poly.pdbx_strand_id
1 'polypeptide(L)'
;MKLLHLVSCRGWSSDAYWAARVCSELARRGHEVVFGARAGTEQKVIVPAESEGVSNVRTFAFASGLKPARDVADVRAIAAALPDTDVVHVHRGKEHWLAALANRLSRHRRPIVRTRHIVQSVRPHAGNRWLYRHGTDLVIAVTDAIRGQYLASGLVSDERIVTLAGGANGEAFRPRAATEAERAAVGARPGETLVGMIGGLRVMKGHDVAVDAAARVARRGTAVRMVFVGKGSSESRIRGAIERFGVGDRVALAGFVRDPAPSMAALDVALYVPLESEGMSRVLFEYLAAGRPLIAARTGVVPEVLHDGEDALLVPAGDAEALAGAIERLAGDAALRARLGAAGRALFDKEYSGARVAERLEAHYLRLARD
;
A
#
# COMPACT_ATOMS: atom_id res chain seq x y z
N MET A 1 15.20 20.56 -3.89
CA MET A 1 14.55 21.01 -2.64
C MET A 1 15.07 20.17 -1.46
N LYS A 2 14.99 20.71 -0.26
CA LYS A 2 15.27 19.99 0.99
C LYS A 2 13.95 19.57 1.65
N LEU A 3 13.73 18.28 1.78
CA LEU A 3 12.46 17.69 2.20
C LEU A 3 12.65 16.92 3.52
N LEU A 4 11.75 17.14 4.49
CA LEU A 4 11.74 16.43 5.76
C LEU A 4 10.48 15.56 5.84
N HIS A 5 10.60 14.25 5.64
CA HIS A 5 9.52 13.29 5.82
C HIS A 5 9.55 12.71 7.23
N LEU A 6 8.47 12.80 7.98
CA LEU A 6 8.37 12.32 9.36
C LEU A 6 7.43 11.12 9.46
N VAL A 7 7.93 10.01 10.01
CA VAL A 7 7.26 8.70 10.02
C VAL A 7 7.34 8.08 11.42
N SER A 8 6.27 8.14 12.21
CA SER A 8 6.23 7.60 13.57
C SER A 8 5.83 6.12 13.66
N CYS A 9 5.96 5.37 12.56
CA CYS A 9 5.62 3.94 12.49
C CYS A 9 6.44 3.10 13.46
N ARG A 10 5.82 2.05 14.02
CA ARG A 10 6.48 1.08 14.92
C ARG A 10 6.96 -0.18 14.20
N GLY A 11 6.57 -0.36 12.97
CA GLY A 11 6.89 -1.52 12.13
C GLY A 11 6.67 -1.21 10.66
N TRP A 12 7.09 -2.14 9.82
CA TRP A 12 6.98 -2.01 8.37
C TRP A 12 5.53 -2.20 7.91
N SER A 13 4.84 -1.09 7.84
CA SER A 13 3.44 -0.98 7.41
C SER A 13 3.34 -0.31 6.04
N SER A 14 2.17 -0.36 5.40
CA SER A 14 1.98 0.25 4.07
C SER A 14 2.31 1.74 4.04
N ASP A 15 2.06 2.47 5.13
CA ASP A 15 2.40 3.88 5.27
C ASP A 15 3.92 4.12 5.41
N ALA A 16 4.65 3.27 6.17
CA ALA A 16 6.11 3.33 6.25
C ALA A 16 6.76 3.00 4.89
N TYR A 17 6.27 1.96 4.23
CA TYR A 17 6.72 1.57 2.89
C TYR A 17 6.50 2.70 1.88
N TRP A 18 5.27 3.26 1.83
CA TRP A 18 4.95 4.35 0.90
C TRP A 18 5.85 5.57 1.12
N ALA A 19 6.05 5.96 2.38
CA ALA A 19 6.93 7.07 2.73
C ALA A 19 8.38 6.81 2.28
N ALA A 20 8.92 5.62 2.52
CA ALA A 20 10.27 5.24 2.10
C ALA A 20 10.42 5.25 0.59
N ARG A 21 9.46 4.67 -0.16
CA ARG A 21 9.47 4.67 -1.63
C ARG A 21 9.47 6.08 -2.19
N VAL A 22 8.56 6.92 -1.71
CA VAL A 22 8.46 8.31 -2.17
C VAL A 22 9.75 9.09 -1.83
N CYS A 23 10.33 8.90 -0.64
CA CYS A 23 11.62 9.50 -0.29
C CYS A 23 12.74 9.08 -1.24
N SER A 24 12.83 7.78 -1.54
CA SER A 24 13.81 7.23 -2.49
C SER A 24 13.64 7.80 -3.89
N GLU A 25 12.41 7.87 -4.40
CA GLU A 25 12.14 8.41 -5.74
C GLU A 25 12.40 9.93 -5.82
N LEU A 26 12.04 10.68 -4.79
CA LEU A 26 12.36 12.11 -4.72
C LEU A 26 13.87 12.36 -4.65
N ALA A 27 14.63 11.52 -3.93
CA ALA A 27 16.09 11.58 -3.92
C ALA A 27 16.69 11.29 -5.31
N ARG A 28 16.17 10.30 -6.04
CA ARG A 28 16.56 10.02 -7.44
C ARG A 28 16.27 11.19 -8.39
N ARG A 29 15.29 12.02 -8.07
CA ARG A 29 14.93 13.25 -8.81
C ARG A 29 15.78 14.47 -8.40
N GLY A 30 16.81 14.27 -7.55
CA GLY A 30 17.76 15.30 -7.17
C GLY A 30 17.36 16.15 -5.95
N HIS A 31 16.38 15.69 -5.14
CA HIS A 31 16.03 16.36 -3.89
C HIS A 31 16.90 15.84 -2.73
N GLU A 32 17.21 16.70 -1.78
CA GLU A 32 17.76 16.30 -0.48
C GLU A 32 16.61 15.87 0.43
N VAL A 33 16.52 14.57 0.73
CA VAL A 33 15.39 14.02 1.49
C VAL A 33 15.89 13.44 2.81
N VAL A 34 15.34 13.93 3.92
CA VAL A 34 15.57 13.36 5.26
C VAL A 34 14.35 12.51 5.64
N PHE A 35 14.57 11.24 5.91
CA PHE A 35 13.58 10.31 6.44
C PHE A 35 13.64 10.30 7.97
N GLY A 36 12.74 11.02 8.61
CA GLY A 36 12.63 11.10 10.07
C GLY A 36 11.88 9.91 10.65
N ALA A 37 12.61 8.92 11.13
CA ALA A 37 12.06 7.69 11.69
C ALA A 37 11.88 7.77 13.22
N ARG A 38 11.03 6.88 13.76
CA ARG A 38 10.93 6.67 15.21
C ARG A 38 12.16 5.96 15.75
N ALA A 39 12.77 6.47 16.82
CA ALA A 39 13.86 5.81 17.53
C ALA A 39 13.43 4.44 18.09
N GLY A 40 14.35 3.47 18.07
CA GLY A 40 14.11 2.10 18.51
C GLY A 40 13.31 1.26 17.49
N THR A 41 13.32 1.67 16.22
CA THR A 41 12.69 0.93 15.12
C THR A 41 13.69 0.52 14.03
N GLU A 42 14.96 0.39 14.35
CA GLU A 42 16.06 0.14 13.43
C GLU A 42 15.73 -1.06 12.52
N GLN A 43 15.49 -2.25 13.10
CA GLN A 43 15.21 -3.49 12.35
C GLN A 43 13.81 -3.53 11.72
N LYS A 44 12.87 -2.73 12.25
CA LYS A 44 11.45 -2.81 11.86
C LYS A 44 11.01 -1.73 10.87
N VAL A 45 11.76 -0.63 10.75
CA VAL A 45 11.41 0.50 9.87
C VAL A 45 12.63 1.02 9.13
N ILE A 46 13.77 1.28 9.81
CA ILE A 46 14.91 1.94 9.20
C ILE A 46 15.59 1.03 8.19
N VAL A 47 16.01 -0.18 8.57
CA VAL A 47 16.65 -1.15 7.66
C VAL A 47 15.74 -1.48 6.44
N PRO A 48 14.43 -1.74 6.61
CA PRO A 48 13.54 -1.85 5.45
C PRO A 48 13.46 -0.58 4.58
N ALA A 49 13.49 0.62 5.17
CA ALA A 49 13.47 1.86 4.40
C ALA A 49 14.78 2.05 3.59
N GLU A 50 15.92 1.73 4.19
CA GLU A 50 17.21 1.72 3.50
C GLU A 50 17.23 0.71 2.35
N SER A 51 16.60 -0.46 2.53
CA SER A 51 16.44 -1.45 1.45
C SER A 51 15.57 -0.94 0.29
N GLU A 52 14.68 0.02 0.55
CA GLU A 52 13.92 0.72 -0.50
C GLU A 52 14.68 1.91 -1.12
N GLY A 53 15.92 2.17 -0.70
CA GLY A 53 16.80 3.20 -1.25
C GLY A 53 16.79 4.53 -0.49
N VAL A 54 16.30 4.55 0.75
CA VAL A 54 16.46 5.72 1.64
C VAL A 54 17.89 5.78 2.14
N SER A 55 18.58 6.90 1.89
CA SER A 55 20.02 7.08 2.24
C SER A 55 20.27 8.01 3.42
N ASN A 56 19.32 8.88 3.77
CA ASN A 56 19.48 9.85 4.83
C ASN A 56 18.38 9.69 5.88
N VAL A 57 18.71 9.07 7.00
CA VAL A 57 17.79 8.79 8.10
C VAL A 57 18.15 9.60 9.33
N ARG A 58 17.16 10.25 9.93
CA ARG A 58 17.24 10.92 11.23
C ARG A 58 16.22 10.31 12.18
N THR A 59 16.58 10.11 13.44
CA THR A 59 15.67 9.54 14.43
C THR A 59 15.06 10.60 15.35
N PHE A 60 13.80 10.40 15.71
CA PHE A 60 13.01 11.18 16.64
C PHE A 60 12.42 10.25 17.70
N ALA A 61 12.09 10.74 18.87
CA ALA A 61 11.52 9.89 19.91
C ALA A 61 10.15 9.34 19.50
N PHE A 62 9.29 10.17 18.91
CA PHE A 62 7.93 9.86 18.50
C PHE A 62 7.20 8.93 19.47
N ALA A 63 7.26 9.29 20.76
CA ALA A 63 6.76 8.46 21.84
C ALA A 63 5.24 8.21 21.69
N SER A 64 4.80 7.02 22.08
CA SER A 64 3.38 6.66 22.03
C SER A 64 2.60 7.37 23.13
N GLY A 65 1.43 7.90 22.76
CA GLY A 65 0.61 8.72 23.66
C GLY A 65 1.27 10.07 23.94
N LEU A 66 0.80 10.74 24.96
CA LEU A 66 1.34 12.01 25.44
C LEU A 66 2.53 11.75 26.37
N LYS A 67 3.73 12.24 26.00
CA LYS A 67 4.97 12.16 26.76
C LYS A 67 5.67 13.52 26.74
N PRO A 68 5.29 14.48 27.61
CA PRO A 68 5.64 15.89 27.48
C PRO A 68 7.13 16.16 27.25
N ALA A 69 8.03 15.55 28.03
CA ALA A 69 9.47 15.77 27.89
C ALA A 69 10.00 15.31 26.54
N ARG A 70 9.57 14.13 26.05
CA ARG A 70 9.95 13.60 24.74
C ARG A 70 9.32 14.38 23.59
N ASP A 71 8.05 14.78 23.76
CA ASP A 71 7.31 15.57 22.79
C ASP A 71 7.93 16.96 22.61
N VAL A 72 8.35 17.60 23.69
CA VAL A 72 9.09 18.88 23.64
C VAL A 72 10.46 18.69 22.96
N ALA A 73 11.18 17.60 23.25
CA ALA A 73 12.43 17.29 22.57
C ALA A 73 12.25 17.11 21.06
N ASP A 74 11.22 16.38 20.64
CA ASP A 74 10.88 16.20 19.21
C ASP A 74 10.48 17.53 18.55
N VAL A 75 9.66 18.36 19.22
CA VAL A 75 9.28 19.70 18.72
C VAL A 75 10.52 20.57 18.51
N ARG A 76 11.46 20.58 19.47
CA ARG A 76 12.73 21.33 19.34
C ARG A 76 13.59 20.79 18.20
N ALA A 77 13.70 19.46 18.07
CA ALA A 77 14.49 18.81 17.02
C ALA A 77 13.92 19.08 15.62
N ILE A 78 12.59 19.09 15.47
CA ILE A 78 11.90 19.47 14.23
C ILE A 78 12.13 20.95 13.95
N ALA A 79 11.90 21.84 14.94
CA ALA A 79 12.09 23.28 14.78
C ALA A 79 13.53 23.64 14.36
N ALA A 80 14.53 22.94 14.89
CA ALA A 80 15.94 23.11 14.51
C ALA A 80 16.24 22.66 13.08
N ALA A 81 15.42 21.80 12.48
CA ALA A 81 15.56 21.35 11.09
C ALA A 81 14.87 22.28 10.07
N LEU A 82 13.91 23.12 10.51
CA LEU A 82 13.11 23.93 9.59
C LEU A 82 13.92 24.97 8.77
N PRO A 83 14.99 25.60 9.30
CA PRO A 83 15.81 26.51 8.48
C PRO A 83 16.36 25.86 7.22
N ASP A 84 16.74 24.57 7.30
CA ASP A 84 17.29 23.77 6.21
C ASP A 84 16.24 22.87 5.52
N THR A 85 14.97 23.21 5.61
CA THR A 85 13.87 22.42 5.04
C THR A 85 13.01 23.33 4.16
N ASP A 86 12.61 22.87 2.99
CA ASP A 86 11.64 23.57 2.13
C ASP A 86 10.20 23.11 2.41
N VAL A 87 10.00 21.81 2.63
CA VAL A 87 8.68 21.21 2.92
C VAL A 87 8.80 20.14 3.99
N VAL A 88 7.88 20.12 4.93
CA VAL A 88 7.72 19.05 5.94
C VAL A 88 6.56 18.15 5.51
N HIS A 89 6.82 16.84 5.38
CA HIS A 89 5.79 15.87 5.05
C HIS A 89 5.58 14.89 6.21
N VAL A 90 4.34 14.73 6.67
CA VAL A 90 3.98 13.91 7.82
C VAL A 90 3.01 12.79 7.43
N HIS A 91 3.14 11.60 8.05
CA HIS A 91 2.40 10.40 7.65
C HIS A 91 1.40 9.91 8.70
N ARG A 92 1.56 10.28 9.97
CA ARG A 92 0.66 9.89 11.08
C ARG A 92 0.29 11.07 11.97
N GLY A 93 -0.62 10.84 12.90
CA GLY A 93 -1.12 11.91 13.76
C GLY A 93 -0.11 12.46 14.75
N LYS A 94 0.82 11.62 15.25
CA LYS A 94 1.80 12.05 16.26
C LYS A 94 2.74 13.12 15.69
N GLU A 95 3.47 12.78 14.63
CA GLU A 95 4.41 13.70 13.99
C GLU A 95 3.70 14.91 13.36
N HIS A 96 2.45 14.76 12.95
CA HIS A 96 1.66 15.87 12.44
C HIS A 96 1.45 16.98 13.49
N TRP A 97 1.02 16.60 14.71
CA TRP A 97 0.92 17.54 15.81
C TRP A 97 2.24 18.16 16.20
N LEU A 98 3.31 17.36 16.27
CA LEU A 98 4.64 17.84 16.67
C LEU A 98 5.21 18.79 15.62
N ALA A 99 5.06 18.48 14.33
CA ALA A 99 5.49 19.34 13.23
C ALA A 99 4.69 20.67 13.21
N ALA A 100 3.37 20.63 13.39
CA ALA A 100 2.55 21.82 13.44
C ALA A 100 2.93 22.75 14.61
N LEU A 101 3.20 22.18 15.79
CA LEU A 101 3.69 22.94 16.95
C LEU A 101 5.09 23.52 16.69
N ALA A 102 6.02 22.70 16.17
CA ALA A 102 7.38 23.16 15.83
C ALA A 102 7.33 24.32 14.83
N ASN A 103 6.53 24.17 13.79
CA ASN A 103 6.35 25.18 12.76
C ASN A 103 5.74 26.47 13.29
N ARG A 104 4.76 26.36 14.22
CA ARG A 104 4.12 27.52 14.86
C ARG A 104 5.08 28.32 15.75
N LEU A 105 6.03 27.63 16.40
CA LEU A 105 7.01 28.22 17.31
C LEU A 105 8.27 28.71 16.58
N SER A 106 8.52 28.25 15.35
CA SER A 106 9.67 28.64 14.57
C SER A 106 9.48 29.99 13.88
N ARG A 107 10.59 30.70 13.70
CA ARG A 107 10.68 31.89 12.80
C ARG A 107 10.75 31.50 11.33
N HIS A 108 11.16 30.24 11.04
CA HIS A 108 11.29 29.66 9.71
C HIS A 108 10.12 28.70 9.46
N ARG A 109 8.94 29.25 9.17
CA ARG A 109 7.77 28.42 8.86
C ARG A 109 7.92 27.78 7.49
N ARG A 110 7.49 26.49 7.40
CA ARG A 110 7.53 25.70 6.17
C ARG A 110 6.17 25.07 5.90
N PRO A 111 5.82 24.87 4.64
CA PRO A 111 4.60 24.13 4.30
C PRO A 111 4.60 22.74 4.93
N ILE A 112 3.46 22.33 5.47
CA ILE A 112 3.24 21.00 6.04
C ILE A 112 2.28 20.23 5.12
N VAL A 113 2.75 19.13 4.56
CA VAL A 113 1.96 18.19 3.78
C VAL A 113 1.63 16.98 4.64
N ARG A 114 0.39 16.52 4.59
CA ARG A 114 -0.09 15.37 5.36
C ARG A 114 -0.60 14.26 4.45
N THR A 115 0.04 13.07 4.41
CA THR A 115 -0.54 11.90 3.74
C THR A 115 -1.41 11.08 4.69
N ARG A 116 -2.64 10.79 4.28
CA ARG A 116 -3.59 9.94 5.00
C ARG A 116 -3.70 8.57 4.35
N HIS A 117 -3.32 7.51 5.08
CA HIS A 117 -3.23 6.14 4.59
C HIS A 117 -4.38 5.23 5.03
N ILE A 118 -5.19 5.64 6.00
CA ILE A 118 -6.24 4.80 6.59
C ILE A 118 -7.62 5.42 6.41
N VAL A 119 -8.62 4.56 6.17
CA VAL A 119 -10.02 4.95 5.88
C VAL A 119 -10.77 5.45 7.10
N GLN A 120 -10.22 5.28 8.33
CA GLN A 120 -10.88 5.76 9.55
C GLN A 120 -11.06 7.27 9.49
N SER A 121 -12.30 7.73 9.63
CA SER A 121 -12.65 9.15 9.59
C SER A 121 -11.95 9.96 10.69
N VAL A 122 -11.63 11.22 10.38
CA VAL A 122 -11.05 12.16 11.34
C VAL A 122 -12.18 12.98 11.96
N ARG A 123 -12.33 12.90 13.29
CA ARG A 123 -13.36 13.67 14.01
C ARG A 123 -13.06 15.16 13.96
N PRO A 124 -14.02 16.02 13.57
CA PRO A 124 -13.81 17.46 13.41
C PRO A 124 -13.96 18.25 14.76
N HIS A 125 -13.27 17.78 15.82
CA HIS A 125 -13.19 18.51 17.08
C HIS A 125 -12.27 19.74 16.99
N ALA A 126 -12.34 20.67 17.95
CA ALA A 126 -11.61 21.94 17.92
C ALA A 126 -10.09 21.78 17.64
N GLY A 127 -9.44 20.77 18.26
CA GLY A 127 -8.03 20.50 18.02
C GLY A 127 -7.74 20.12 16.56
N ASN A 128 -8.51 19.18 15.98
CA ASN A 128 -8.32 18.80 14.58
C ASN A 128 -8.69 19.96 13.64
N ARG A 129 -9.71 20.76 13.92
CA ARG A 129 -10.01 21.98 13.15
C ARG A 129 -8.81 22.94 13.14
N TRP A 130 -8.20 23.17 14.30
CA TRP A 130 -7.00 23.99 14.40
C TRP A 130 -5.83 23.39 13.60
N LEU A 131 -5.57 22.09 13.76
CA LEU A 131 -4.46 21.39 13.09
C LEU A 131 -4.56 21.45 11.57
N TYR A 132 -5.74 21.15 11.02
CA TYR A 132 -5.94 21.17 9.56
C TYR A 132 -6.10 22.57 8.99
N ARG A 133 -6.54 23.55 9.79
CA ARG A 133 -6.67 24.94 9.33
C ARG A 133 -5.36 25.71 9.38
N HIS A 134 -4.52 25.47 10.40
CA HIS A 134 -3.33 26.28 10.68
C HIS A 134 -2.02 25.50 10.69
N GLY A 135 -2.05 24.18 10.69
CA GLY A 135 -0.89 23.31 10.76
C GLY A 135 -0.79 22.35 9.59
N THR A 136 -1.51 22.59 8.48
CA THR A 136 -1.52 21.73 7.30
C THR A 136 -1.77 22.59 6.07
N ASP A 137 -0.91 22.51 5.08
CA ASP A 137 -1.07 23.27 3.84
C ASP A 137 -1.70 22.40 2.75
N LEU A 138 -1.38 21.09 2.72
CA LEU A 138 -1.94 20.14 1.78
C LEU A 138 -2.17 18.78 2.43
N VAL A 139 -3.30 18.15 2.12
CA VAL A 139 -3.58 16.77 2.48
C VAL A 139 -3.47 15.89 1.23
N ILE A 140 -2.72 14.81 1.33
CA ILE A 140 -2.68 13.72 0.34
C ILE A 140 -3.57 12.60 0.85
N ALA A 141 -4.66 12.35 0.18
CA ALA A 141 -5.50 11.17 0.39
C ALA A 141 -5.02 10.04 -0.53
N VAL A 142 -4.84 8.83 0.00
CA VAL A 142 -4.40 7.71 -0.84
C VAL A 142 -5.55 7.03 -1.59
N THR A 143 -6.79 7.46 -1.35
CA THR A 143 -8.01 7.03 -2.07
C THR A 143 -9.02 8.17 -2.12
N ASP A 144 -9.92 8.16 -3.10
CA ASP A 144 -11.01 9.14 -3.20
C ASP A 144 -12.02 9.01 -2.05
N ALA A 145 -12.21 7.80 -1.55
CA ALA A 145 -13.02 7.58 -0.34
C ALA A 145 -12.47 8.37 0.86
N ILE A 146 -11.14 8.38 1.07
CA ILE A 146 -10.51 9.19 2.13
C ILE A 146 -10.67 10.68 1.85
N ARG A 147 -10.48 11.12 0.61
CA ARG A 147 -10.70 12.51 0.20
C ARG A 147 -12.12 12.97 0.52
N GLY A 148 -13.12 12.18 0.13
CA GLY A 148 -14.53 12.44 0.42
C GLY A 148 -14.83 12.58 1.91
N GLN A 149 -14.23 11.76 2.78
CA GLN A 149 -14.38 11.85 4.23
C GLN A 149 -13.86 13.21 4.79
N TYR A 150 -12.71 13.68 4.28
CA TYR A 150 -12.15 14.98 4.70
C TYR A 150 -13.03 16.14 4.26
N LEU A 151 -13.50 16.15 3.03
CA LEU A 151 -14.40 17.16 2.50
C LEU A 151 -15.73 17.18 3.29
N ALA A 152 -16.32 16.01 3.51
CA ALA A 152 -17.55 15.88 4.29
C ALA A 152 -17.39 16.33 5.76
N SER A 153 -16.19 16.19 6.35
CA SER A 153 -15.90 16.65 7.70
C SER A 153 -15.71 18.17 7.83
N GLY A 154 -15.53 18.89 6.72
CA GLY A 154 -15.19 20.32 6.68
C GLY A 154 -13.82 20.66 7.29
N LEU A 155 -12.91 19.68 7.40
CA LEU A 155 -11.56 19.91 7.94
C LEU A 155 -10.63 20.57 6.94
N VAL A 156 -10.81 20.31 5.65
CA VAL A 156 -10.04 20.89 4.55
C VAL A 156 -10.96 21.30 3.40
N SER A 157 -10.56 22.31 2.62
CA SER A 157 -11.23 22.66 1.36
C SER A 157 -10.71 21.80 0.22
N ASP A 158 -11.43 21.81 -0.90
CA ASP A 158 -11.11 21.00 -2.07
C ASP A 158 -9.73 21.33 -2.68
N GLU A 159 -9.33 22.60 -2.65
CA GLU A 159 -8.03 23.05 -3.16
C GLU A 159 -6.85 22.56 -2.31
N ARG A 160 -7.10 22.12 -1.07
CA ARG A 160 -6.10 21.71 -0.09
C ARG A 160 -6.06 20.20 0.12
N ILE A 161 -6.71 19.41 -0.74
CA ILE A 161 -6.65 17.96 -0.69
C ILE A 161 -6.59 17.38 -2.10
N VAL A 162 -5.69 16.41 -2.29
CA VAL A 162 -5.54 15.69 -3.56
C VAL A 162 -5.47 14.19 -3.31
N THR A 163 -5.88 13.39 -4.30
CA THR A 163 -5.76 11.94 -4.25
C THR A 163 -4.49 11.48 -4.97
N LEU A 164 -3.63 10.73 -4.26
CA LEU A 164 -2.46 10.07 -4.82
C LEU A 164 -2.41 8.62 -4.36
N ALA A 165 -2.93 7.71 -5.19
CA ALA A 165 -2.83 6.27 -5.01
C ALA A 165 -1.51 5.72 -5.60
N GLY A 166 -1.12 4.50 -5.23
CA GLY A 166 0.05 3.83 -5.79
C GLY A 166 1.32 3.96 -4.94
N GLY A 167 2.48 4.01 -5.60
CA GLY A 167 3.78 4.14 -4.95
C GLY A 167 4.52 2.81 -4.76
N ALA A 168 4.17 1.74 -5.50
CA ALA A 168 4.92 0.49 -5.45
C ALA A 168 6.25 0.55 -6.23
N ASN A 169 7.15 -0.38 -5.90
CA ASN A 169 8.47 -0.51 -6.53
C ASN A 169 8.36 -1.30 -7.84
N GLY A 170 8.27 -0.60 -8.98
CA GLY A 170 8.15 -1.21 -10.30
C GLY A 170 9.39 -1.96 -10.79
N GLU A 171 10.57 -1.74 -10.17
CA GLU A 171 11.80 -2.47 -10.50
C GLU A 171 11.85 -3.80 -9.76
N ALA A 172 11.52 -3.81 -8.45
CA ALA A 172 11.46 -5.02 -7.64
C ALA A 172 10.37 -5.98 -8.13
N PHE A 173 9.23 -5.44 -8.57
CA PHE A 173 8.10 -6.20 -9.09
C PHE A 173 7.95 -6.09 -10.61
N ARG A 174 9.06 -6.12 -11.36
CA ARG A 174 9.00 -6.10 -12.84
C ARG A 174 8.41 -7.41 -13.40
N PRO A 175 7.72 -7.34 -14.55
CA PRO A 175 7.26 -8.53 -15.25
C PRO A 175 8.45 -9.42 -15.62
N ARG A 176 8.37 -10.69 -15.26
CA ARG A 176 9.35 -11.73 -15.63
C ARG A 176 8.73 -13.11 -15.56
N ALA A 177 9.33 -14.05 -16.25
CA ALA A 177 9.03 -15.45 -16.03
C ALA A 177 9.60 -15.90 -14.67
N ALA A 178 8.86 -16.74 -13.97
CA ALA A 178 9.38 -17.41 -12.78
C ALA A 178 10.25 -18.61 -13.21
N THR A 179 11.25 -18.90 -12.40
CA THR A 179 12.01 -20.15 -12.54
C THR A 179 11.15 -21.32 -12.06
N GLU A 180 11.52 -22.54 -12.45
CA GLU A 180 10.87 -23.75 -11.98
C GLU A 180 10.96 -23.91 -10.45
N ALA A 181 12.11 -23.55 -9.86
CA ALA A 181 12.31 -23.55 -8.42
C ALA A 181 11.38 -22.57 -7.69
N GLU A 182 11.16 -21.35 -8.24
CA GLU A 182 10.22 -20.38 -7.68
C GLU A 182 8.77 -20.86 -7.75
N ARG A 183 8.38 -21.51 -8.85
CA ARG A 183 7.05 -22.12 -8.99
C ARG A 183 6.87 -23.30 -8.01
N ALA A 184 7.87 -24.16 -7.89
CA ALA A 184 7.85 -25.28 -6.94
C ALA A 184 7.77 -24.80 -5.49
N ALA A 185 8.49 -23.73 -5.12
CA ALA A 185 8.50 -23.17 -3.78
C ALA A 185 7.11 -22.68 -3.30
N VAL A 186 6.22 -22.29 -4.21
CA VAL A 186 4.82 -21.93 -3.92
C VAL A 186 3.85 -23.07 -4.19
N GLY A 187 4.35 -24.29 -4.46
CA GLY A 187 3.56 -25.51 -4.63
C GLY A 187 2.83 -25.59 -5.97
N ALA A 188 3.32 -24.92 -7.02
CA ALA A 188 2.81 -25.11 -8.37
C ALA A 188 3.00 -26.55 -8.85
N ARG A 189 2.06 -27.04 -9.67
CA ARG A 189 2.14 -28.36 -10.29
C ARG A 189 2.09 -28.24 -11.81
N PRO A 190 2.75 -29.15 -12.54
CA PRO A 190 2.67 -29.20 -14.00
C PRO A 190 1.22 -29.30 -14.47
N GLY A 191 0.86 -28.53 -15.51
CA GLY A 191 -0.47 -28.57 -16.10
C GLY A 191 -1.58 -27.85 -15.31
N GLU A 192 -1.29 -27.30 -14.12
CA GLU A 192 -2.26 -26.52 -13.34
C GLU A 192 -1.99 -25.01 -13.46
N THR A 193 -3.05 -24.21 -13.58
CA THR A 193 -2.99 -22.75 -13.47
C THR A 193 -2.80 -22.37 -12.01
N LEU A 194 -1.71 -21.67 -11.68
CA LEU A 194 -1.44 -21.22 -10.31
C LEU A 194 -2.11 -19.88 -10.03
N VAL A 195 -3.10 -19.90 -9.17
CA VAL A 195 -3.84 -18.72 -8.70
C VAL A 195 -3.41 -18.40 -7.28
N GLY A 196 -3.12 -17.14 -6.94
CA GLY A 196 -2.59 -16.88 -5.61
C GLY A 196 -2.93 -15.55 -4.98
N MET A 197 -2.86 -15.55 -3.64
CA MET A 197 -2.97 -14.37 -2.80
C MET A 197 -1.69 -14.19 -1.99
N ILE A 198 -1.11 -13.00 -2.03
CA ILE A 198 0.09 -12.66 -1.26
C ILE A 198 -0.24 -11.58 -0.23
N GLY A 199 0.08 -11.82 1.04
CA GLY A 199 -0.14 -10.84 2.09
C GLY A 199 -0.48 -11.44 3.44
N GLY A 200 -0.82 -10.58 4.40
CA GLY A 200 -1.20 -11.04 5.75
C GLY A 200 -2.51 -11.84 5.76
N LEU A 201 -2.50 -12.99 6.42
CA LEU A 201 -3.67 -13.83 6.58
C LEU A 201 -4.63 -13.22 7.62
N ARG A 202 -5.56 -12.38 7.16
CA ARG A 202 -6.58 -11.69 7.97
C ARG A 202 -7.95 -11.95 7.38
N VAL A 203 -8.99 -11.96 8.23
CA VAL A 203 -10.39 -12.21 7.81
C VAL A 203 -10.80 -11.30 6.66
N MET A 204 -10.53 -10.00 6.79
CA MET A 204 -10.90 -8.99 5.82
C MET A 204 -10.30 -9.19 4.40
N LYS A 205 -9.25 -10.02 4.26
CA LYS A 205 -8.61 -10.31 2.96
C LYS A 205 -9.38 -11.28 2.08
N GLY A 206 -10.43 -11.95 2.60
CA GLY A 206 -11.31 -12.79 1.79
C GLY A 206 -10.75 -14.18 1.45
N HIS A 207 -9.78 -14.70 2.21
CA HIS A 207 -9.21 -16.04 1.98
C HIS A 207 -10.29 -17.15 2.03
N ASP A 208 -11.28 -17.03 2.92
CA ASP A 208 -12.36 -18.03 3.01
C ASP A 208 -13.21 -18.05 1.74
N VAL A 209 -13.46 -16.88 1.14
CA VAL A 209 -14.17 -16.75 -0.15
C VAL A 209 -13.34 -17.38 -1.28
N ALA A 210 -12.02 -17.19 -1.25
CA ALA A 210 -11.10 -17.80 -2.22
C ALA A 210 -11.08 -19.33 -2.08
N VAL A 211 -11.13 -19.88 -0.85
CA VAL A 211 -11.23 -21.35 -0.61
C VAL A 211 -12.55 -21.90 -1.14
N ASP A 212 -13.69 -21.24 -0.90
CA ASP A 212 -14.97 -21.64 -1.45
C ASP A 212 -14.95 -21.60 -3.00
N ALA A 213 -14.39 -20.53 -3.59
CA ALA A 213 -14.23 -20.44 -5.03
C ALA A 213 -13.36 -21.59 -5.59
N ALA A 214 -12.24 -21.93 -4.92
CA ALA A 214 -11.39 -23.06 -5.30
C ALA A 214 -12.18 -24.39 -5.28
N ALA A 215 -13.05 -24.59 -4.30
CA ALA A 215 -13.90 -25.77 -4.21
C ALA A 215 -14.90 -25.86 -5.38
N ARG A 216 -15.46 -24.73 -5.80
CA ARG A 216 -16.38 -24.66 -6.96
C ARG A 216 -15.65 -24.97 -8.25
N VAL A 217 -14.47 -24.37 -8.46
CA VAL A 217 -13.60 -24.63 -9.61
C VAL A 217 -13.19 -26.11 -9.67
N ALA A 218 -12.81 -26.71 -8.53
CA ALA A 218 -12.44 -28.12 -8.45
C ALA A 218 -13.60 -29.04 -8.85
N ARG A 219 -14.83 -28.78 -8.37
CA ARG A 219 -16.03 -29.55 -8.73
C ARG A 219 -16.36 -29.48 -10.24
N ARG A 220 -15.97 -28.41 -10.91
CA ARG A 220 -16.17 -28.21 -12.36
C ARG A 220 -15.01 -28.81 -13.18
N GLY A 221 -14.01 -29.40 -12.53
CA GLY A 221 -12.92 -30.11 -13.19
C GLY A 221 -11.82 -29.22 -13.78
N THR A 222 -11.81 -27.91 -13.52
CA THR A 222 -10.78 -27.02 -14.02
C THR A 222 -9.45 -27.25 -13.27
N ALA A 223 -8.35 -27.39 -14.02
CA ALA A 223 -7.02 -27.66 -13.48
C ALA A 223 -6.37 -26.39 -12.88
N VAL A 224 -6.82 -26.03 -11.70
CA VAL A 224 -6.37 -24.85 -10.94
C VAL A 224 -5.78 -25.30 -9.60
N ARG A 225 -4.67 -24.67 -9.23
CA ARG A 225 -4.09 -24.74 -7.90
C ARG A 225 -4.08 -23.35 -7.30
N MET A 226 -4.52 -23.24 -6.05
CA MET A 226 -4.53 -21.97 -5.31
C MET A 226 -3.45 -21.95 -4.25
N VAL A 227 -2.77 -20.82 -4.07
CA VAL A 227 -1.74 -20.64 -3.04
C VAL A 227 -1.96 -19.36 -2.25
N PHE A 228 -1.80 -19.45 -0.94
CA PHE A 228 -1.77 -18.30 -0.03
C PHE A 228 -0.36 -18.13 0.53
N VAL A 229 0.27 -17.00 0.21
CA VAL A 229 1.64 -16.66 0.65
C VAL A 229 1.56 -15.59 1.71
N GLY A 230 1.94 -15.92 2.94
CA GLY A 230 1.91 -15.00 4.06
C GLY A 230 1.69 -15.70 5.40
N LYS A 231 1.53 -14.89 6.44
CA LYS A 231 1.18 -15.34 7.79
C LYS A 231 0.17 -14.39 8.43
N GLY A 232 -0.58 -14.86 9.41
CA GLY A 232 -1.54 -14.02 10.12
C GLY A 232 -2.46 -14.79 11.04
N SER A 233 -3.31 -14.06 11.76
CA SER A 233 -4.22 -14.61 12.77
C SER A 233 -5.33 -15.51 12.20
N SER A 234 -5.55 -15.48 10.88
CA SER A 234 -6.60 -16.27 10.24
C SER A 234 -6.12 -17.62 9.70
N GLU A 235 -4.86 -18.01 9.92
CA GLU A 235 -4.32 -19.25 9.34
C GLU A 235 -5.13 -20.49 9.74
N SER A 236 -5.43 -20.68 11.04
CA SER A 236 -6.24 -21.81 11.52
C SER A 236 -7.64 -21.84 10.88
N ARG A 237 -8.26 -20.68 10.73
CA ARG A 237 -9.57 -20.55 10.07
C ARG A 237 -9.51 -20.95 8.60
N ILE A 238 -8.45 -20.54 7.90
CA ILE A 238 -8.24 -20.91 6.48
C ILE A 238 -8.02 -22.41 6.35
N ARG A 239 -7.22 -23.04 7.23
CA ARG A 239 -7.02 -24.50 7.27
C ARG A 239 -8.34 -25.23 7.50
N GLY A 240 -9.14 -24.78 8.45
CA GLY A 240 -10.47 -25.35 8.70
C GLY A 240 -11.44 -25.18 7.52
N ALA A 241 -11.33 -24.09 6.76
CA ALA A 241 -12.10 -23.93 5.51
C ALA A 241 -11.64 -24.92 4.43
N ILE A 242 -10.32 -25.09 4.25
CA ILE A 242 -9.74 -26.06 3.29
C ILE A 242 -10.24 -27.48 3.60
N GLU A 243 -10.21 -27.88 4.88
CA GLU A 243 -10.72 -29.20 5.33
C GLU A 243 -12.22 -29.33 5.08
N ARG A 244 -13.02 -28.35 5.51
CA ARG A 244 -14.48 -28.35 5.34
C ARG A 244 -14.92 -28.45 3.89
N PHE A 245 -14.20 -27.83 2.97
CA PHE A 245 -14.50 -27.90 1.55
C PHE A 245 -13.83 -29.08 0.81
N GLY A 246 -12.93 -29.83 1.49
CA GLY A 246 -12.26 -31.00 0.93
C GLY A 246 -11.28 -30.65 -0.19
N VAL A 247 -10.61 -29.49 -0.12
CA VAL A 247 -9.74 -28.98 -1.21
C VAL A 247 -8.25 -28.92 -0.82
N GLY A 248 -7.82 -29.74 0.12
CA GLY A 248 -6.43 -29.78 0.58
C GLY A 248 -5.40 -30.15 -0.51
N ASP A 249 -5.82 -30.87 -1.56
CA ASP A 249 -5.01 -31.17 -2.73
C ASP A 249 -4.93 -29.99 -3.73
N ARG A 250 -5.81 -28.99 -3.64
CA ARG A 250 -5.94 -27.85 -4.54
C ARG A 250 -5.50 -26.52 -3.92
N VAL A 251 -5.50 -26.40 -2.61
CA VAL A 251 -5.18 -25.15 -1.91
C VAL A 251 -3.99 -25.35 -0.99
N ALA A 252 -2.97 -24.53 -1.13
CA ALA A 252 -1.75 -24.58 -0.32
C ALA A 252 -1.54 -23.27 0.47
N LEU A 253 -1.00 -23.39 1.69
CA LEU A 253 -0.43 -22.27 2.42
C LEU A 253 1.10 -22.38 2.34
N ALA A 254 1.74 -21.45 1.60
CA ALA A 254 3.19 -21.44 1.40
C ALA A 254 3.96 -20.77 2.55
N GLY A 255 3.24 -20.22 3.55
CA GLY A 255 3.87 -19.56 4.69
C GLY A 255 4.39 -18.15 4.37
N PHE A 256 5.16 -17.59 5.29
CA PHE A 256 5.70 -16.23 5.16
C PHE A 256 6.98 -16.22 4.32
N VAL A 257 7.05 -15.32 3.38
CA VAL A 257 8.26 -15.00 2.60
C VAL A 257 8.72 -13.56 2.92
N ARG A 258 10.02 -13.36 3.02
CA ARG A 258 10.58 -12.02 3.24
C ARG A 258 10.48 -11.17 1.97
N ASP A 259 10.85 -11.74 0.83
CA ASP A 259 10.72 -11.15 -0.50
C ASP A 259 9.55 -11.80 -1.25
N PRO A 260 8.45 -11.08 -1.52
CA PRO A 260 7.30 -11.62 -2.25
C PRO A 260 7.48 -11.64 -3.78
N ALA A 261 8.50 -10.97 -4.34
CA ALA A 261 8.64 -10.84 -5.78
C ALA A 261 8.79 -12.19 -6.51
N PRO A 262 9.59 -13.17 -6.02
CA PRO A 262 9.64 -14.50 -6.62
C PRO A 262 8.30 -15.23 -6.61
N SER A 263 7.59 -15.19 -5.47
CA SER A 263 6.26 -15.80 -5.35
C SER A 263 5.24 -15.14 -6.29
N MET A 264 5.33 -13.81 -6.44
CA MET A 264 4.46 -13.06 -7.35
C MET A 264 4.74 -13.39 -8.81
N ALA A 265 6.00 -13.52 -9.19
CA ALA A 265 6.38 -13.94 -10.54
C ALA A 265 5.88 -15.35 -10.87
N ALA A 266 5.76 -16.24 -9.89
CA ALA A 266 5.28 -17.60 -10.05
C ALA A 266 3.77 -17.70 -10.34
N LEU A 267 2.96 -16.70 -9.97
CA LEU A 267 1.51 -16.73 -10.18
C LEU A 267 1.15 -16.59 -11.66
N ASP A 268 0.22 -17.41 -12.11
CA ASP A 268 -0.45 -17.24 -13.41
C ASP A 268 -1.61 -16.26 -13.31
N VAL A 269 -2.27 -16.19 -12.14
CA VAL A 269 -3.36 -15.26 -11.82
C VAL A 269 -3.20 -14.77 -10.38
N ALA A 270 -3.26 -13.48 -10.17
CA ALA A 270 -3.27 -12.86 -8.85
C ALA A 270 -4.69 -12.60 -8.36
N LEU A 271 -4.93 -12.77 -7.07
CA LEU A 271 -6.21 -12.44 -6.43
C LEU A 271 -6.04 -11.30 -5.43
N TYR A 272 -6.89 -10.29 -5.54
CA TYR A 272 -7.08 -9.24 -4.55
C TYR A 272 -8.57 -9.12 -4.21
N VAL A 273 -9.03 -9.90 -3.24
CA VAL A 273 -10.46 -10.08 -2.95
C VAL A 273 -10.85 -9.73 -1.51
N PRO A 274 -10.49 -8.51 -1.02
CA PRO A 274 -10.87 -8.10 0.31
C PRO A 274 -12.39 -7.96 0.44
N LEU A 275 -12.89 -8.21 1.66
CA LEU A 275 -14.32 -8.11 1.98
C LEU A 275 -14.76 -6.67 2.26
N GLU A 276 -13.82 -5.83 2.66
CA GLU A 276 -14.05 -4.42 3.01
C GLU A 276 -12.85 -3.56 2.63
N SER A 277 -13.02 -2.25 2.65
CA SER A 277 -11.95 -1.32 2.31
C SER A 277 -10.80 -1.35 3.33
N GLU A 278 -9.59 -1.56 2.84
CA GLU A 278 -8.35 -1.50 3.62
C GLU A 278 -7.64 -0.13 3.52
N GLY A 279 -8.24 0.84 2.84
CA GLY A 279 -7.53 1.99 2.32
C GLY A 279 -6.74 1.60 1.07
N MET A 280 -5.50 2.02 0.95
CA MET A 280 -4.63 1.63 -0.14
C MET A 280 -3.84 0.35 0.22
N SER A 281 -4.07 -0.72 -0.51
CA SER A 281 -3.31 -1.96 -0.33
C SER A 281 -2.10 -2.00 -1.26
N ARG A 282 -0.91 -2.11 -0.67
CA ARG A 282 0.35 -2.18 -1.41
C ARG A 282 0.37 -3.30 -2.46
N VAL A 283 -0.09 -4.49 -2.09
CA VAL A 283 -0.03 -5.69 -2.93
C VAL A 283 -0.83 -5.56 -4.24
N LEU A 284 -1.89 -4.76 -4.27
CA LEU A 284 -2.64 -4.47 -5.49
C LEU A 284 -1.71 -3.88 -6.57
N PHE A 285 -0.97 -2.84 -6.18
CA PHE A 285 -0.03 -2.17 -7.10
C PHE A 285 1.20 -3.02 -7.42
N GLU A 286 1.61 -3.91 -6.50
CA GLU A 286 2.68 -4.87 -6.75
C GLU A 286 2.26 -5.92 -7.79
N TYR A 287 1.00 -6.40 -7.79
CA TYR A 287 0.46 -7.27 -8.83
C TYR A 287 0.44 -6.59 -10.20
N LEU A 288 -0.01 -5.35 -10.26
CA LEU A 288 0.01 -4.56 -11.49
C LEU A 288 1.45 -4.36 -11.98
N ALA A 289 2.37 -3.99 -11.07
CA ALA A 289 3.80 -3.83 -11.37
C ALA A 289 4.42 -5.11 -11.94
N ALA A 290 4.05 -6.28 -11.40
CA ALA A 290 4.51 -7.58 -11.87
C ALA A 290 3.84 -8.05 -13.17
N GLY A 291 2.91 -7.28 -13.73
CA GLY A 291 2.14 -7.64 -14.91
C GLY A 291 1.31 -8.91 -14.72
N ARG A 292 0.88 -9.18 -13.48
CA ARG A 292 0.03 -10.36 -13.22
C ARG A 292 -1.41 -10.07 -13.59
N PRO A 293 -2.05 -10.94 -14.41
CA PRO A 293 -3.49 -10.85 -14.63
C PRO A 293 -4.19 -10.93 -13.28
N LEU A 294 -5.08 -9.98 -13.00
CA LEU A 294 -5.65 -9.75 -11.69
C LEU A 294 -7.15 -10.00 -11.67
N ILE A 295 -7.63 -10.73 -10.67
CA ILE A 295 -9.03 -10.74 -10.27
C ILE A 295 -9.14 -9.95 -8.97
N ALA A 296 -10.00 -8.92 -8.93
CA ALA A 296 -10.14 -8.05 -7.78
C ALA A 296 -11.60 -7.89 -7.35
N ALA A 297 -11.84 -7.81 -6.03
CA ALA A 297 -13.18 -7.50 -5.51
C ALA A 297 -13.48 -6.00 -5.64
N ARG A 298 -14.72 -5.66 -6.05
CA ARG A 298 -15.20 -4.26 -6.19
C ARG A 298 -15.39 -3.61 -4.82
N THR A 299 -14.30 -3.35 -4.11
CA THR A 299 -14.31 -2.67 -2.81
C THR A 299 -13.06 -1.83 -2.58
N GLY A 300 -13.16 -0.87 -1.68
CA GLY A 300 -12.06 0.02 -1.33
C GLY A 300 -11.52 0.79 -2.54
N VAL A 301 -10.21 0.76 -2.75
CA VAL A 301 -9.53 1.47 -3.84
C VAL A 301 -9.76 0.82 -5.23
N VAL A 302 -10.24 -0.42 -5.29
CA VAL A 302 -10.35 -1.17 -6.56
C VAL A 302 -11.17 -0.42 -7.62
N PRO A 303 -12.42 0.04 -7.36
CA PRO A 303 -13.20 0.75 -8.36
C PRO A 303 -12.65 2.14 -8.73
N GLU A 304 -11.71 2.68 -7.93
CA GLU A 304 -11.04 3.96 -8.23
C GLU A 304 -9.84 3.77 -9.17
N VAL A 305 -9.27 2.54 -9.23
CA VAL A 305 -7.99 2.25 -9.87
C VAL A 305 -8.13 1.32 -11.07
N LEU A 306 -9.06 0.37 -11.03
CA LEU A 306 -9.17 -0.73 -12.01
C LEU A 306 -10.46 -0.66 -12.81
N HIS A 307 -10.38 -1.08 -14.08
CA HIS A 307 -11.47 -1.14 -15.05
C HIS A 307 -11.74 -2.59 -15.46
N ASP A 308 -12.98 -3.03 -15.23
CA ASP A 308 -13.40 -4.41 -15.48
C ASP A 308 -13.26 -4.82 -16.96
N GLY A 309 -12.57 -5.93 -17.18
CA GLY A 309 -12.33 -6.47 -18.52
C GLY A 309 -11.23 -5.73 -19.32
N GLU A 310 -10.72 -4.60 -18.83
CA GLU A 310 -9.65 -3.83 -19.47
C GLU A 310 -8.28 -4.16 -18.87
N ASP A 311 -8.09 -3.94 -17.57
CA ASP A 311 -6.83 -4.13 -16.85
C ASP A 311 -6.92 -5.18 -15.72
N ALA A 312 -8.15 -5.58 -15.33
CA ALA A 312 -8.43 -6.65 -14.38
C ALA A 312 -9.81 -7.29 -14.66
N LEU A 313 -10.13 -8.41 -14.00
CA LEU A 313 -11.51 -8.87 -13.85
C LEU A 313 -12.03 -8.45 -12.47
N LEU A 314 -13.17 -7.79 -12.42
CA LEU A 314 -13.75 -7.31 -11.16
C LEU A 314 -14.97 -8.15 -10.77
N VAL A 315 -14.97 -8.62 -9.51
CA VAL A 315 -16.06 -9.43 -8.94
C VAL A 315 -16.68 -8.73 -7.73
N PRO A 316 -17.94 -9.02 -7.37
CA PRO A 316 -18.51 -8.53 -6.12
C PRO A 316 -17.72 -9.04 -4.90
N ALA A 317 -17.57 -8.20 -3.87
CA ALA A 317 -16.90 -8.62 -2.63
C ALA A 317 -17.69 -9.73 -1.94
N GLY A 318 -17.01 -10.80 -1.51
CA GLY A 318 -17.63 -11.95 -0.83
C GLY A 318 -18.35 -12.95 -1.74
N ASP A 319 -18.40 -12.72 -3.04
CA ASP A 319 -19.06 -13.60 -3.99
C ASP A 319 -18.10 -14.68 -4.52
N ALA A 320 -18.16 -15.87 -3.89
CA ALA A 320 -17.33 -17.02 -4.27
C ALA A 320 -17.71 -17.60 -5.64
N GLU A 321 -18.96 -17.47 -6.07
CA GLU A 321 -19.43 -17.96 -7.39
C GLU A 321 -18.87 -17.10 -8.53
N ALA A 322 -19.00 -15.77 -8.40
CA ALA A 322 -18.42 -14.84 -9.35
C ALA A 322 -16.88 -14.98 -9.41
N LEU A 323 -16.24 -15.19 -8.25
CA LEU A 323 -14.80 -15.42 -8.19
C LEU A 323 -14.39 -16.71 -8.89
N ALA A 324 -15.13 -17.80 -8.69
CA ALA A 324 -14.89 -19.08 -9.36
C ALA A 324 -15.00 -18.93 -10.89
N GLY A 325 -16.06 -18.28 -11.39
CA GLY A 325 -16.21 -18.01 -12.82
C GLY A 325 -15.07 -17.17 -13.42
N ALA A 326 -14.63 -16.15 -12.70
CA ALA A 326 -13.48 -15.33 -13.13
C ALA A 326 -12.16 -16.13 -13.15
N ILE A 327 -11.94 -17.02 -12.17
CA ILE A 327 -10.79 -17.93 -12.13
C ILE A 327 -10.82 -18.88 -13.33
N GLU A 328 -11.96 -19.52 -13.61
CA GLU A 328 -12.11 -20.44 -14.74
C GLU A 328 -11.88 -19.74 -16.09
N ARG A 329 -12.43 -18.52 -16.24
CA ARG A 329 -12.21 -17.72 -17.44
C ARG A 329 -10.72 -17.44 -17.67
N LEU A 330 -9.98 -17.04 -16.63
CA LEU A 330 -8.54 -16.79 -16.77
C LEU A 330 -7.74 -18.10 -16.88
N ALA A 331 -8.15 -19.18 -16.24
CA ALA A 331 -7.46 -20.48 -16.39
C ALA A 331 -7.56 -21.00 -17.83
N GLY A 332 -8.73 -20.85 -18.47
CA GLY A 332 -8.97 -21.34 -19.83
C GLY A 332 -8.48 -20.43 -20.96
N ASP A 333 -8.11 -19.17 -20.69
CA ASP A 333 -7.76 -18.19 -21.71
C ASP A 333 -6.40 -17.53 -21.45
N ALA A 334 -5.34 -18.10 -22.01
CA ALA A 334 -3.97 -17.57 -21.89
C ALA A 334 -3.80 -16.18 -22.57
N ALA A 335 -4.52 -15.94 -23.67
CA ALA A 335 -4.47 -14.65 -24.37
C ALA A 335 -5.09 -13.55 -23.53
N LEU A 336 -6.21 -13.82 -22.87
CA LEU A 336 -6.85 -12.91 -21.93
C LEU A 336 -5.91 -12.62 -20.72
N ARG A 337 -5.28 -13.65 -20.15
CA ARG A 337 -4.26 -13.45 -19.08
C ARG A 337 -3.17 -12.50 -19.54
N ALA A 338 -2.57 -12.75 -20.71
CA ALA A 338 -1.50 -11.91 -21.24
C ALA A 338 -1.96 -10.46 -21.47
N ARG A 339 -3.15 -10.27 -22.04
CA ARG A 339 -3.71 -8.95 -22.30
C ARG A 339 -3.97 -8.17 -21.01
N LEU A 340 -4.65 -8.76 -20.03
CA LEU A 340 -4.94 -8.08 -18.76
C LEU A 340 -3.66 -7.80 -17.97
N GLY A 341 -2.70 -8.71 -17.94
CA GLY A 341 -1.42 -8.48 -17.29
C GLY A 341 -0.63 -7.33 -17.92
N ALA A 342 -0.59 -7.26 -19.24
CA ALA A 342 0.06 -6.16 -19.97
C ALA A 342 -0.66 -4.82 -19.74
N ALA A 343 -1.99 -4.80 -19.78
CA ALA A 343 -2.79 -3.60 -19.54
C ALA A 343 -2.64 -3.10 -18.10
N GLY A 344 -2.69 -4.00 -17.10
CA GLY A 344 -2.44 -3.65 -15.69
C GLY A 344 -1.04 -3.09 -15.47
N ARG A 345 -0.02 -3.65 -16.13
CA ARG A 345 1.35 -3.11 -16.08
C ARG A 345 1.43 -1.72 -16.71
N ALA A 346 0.84 -1.51 -17.87
CA ALA A 346 0.81 -0.20 -18.52
C ALA A 346 0.13 0.87 -17.66
N LEU A 347 -0.99 0.52 -17.04
CA LEU A 347 -1.69 1.36 -16.08
C LEU A 347 -0.80 1.70 -14.87
N PHE A 348 -0.10 0.71 -14.31
CA PHE A 348 0.86 0.94 -13.22
C PHE A 348 1.97 1.91 -13.60
N ASP A 349 2.61 1.72 -14.74
CA ASP A 349 3.70 2.57 -15.20
C ASP A 349 3.24 4.01 -15.46
N LYS A 350 2.04 4.17 -15.98
CA LYS A 350 1.45 5.46 -16.30
C LYS A 350 1.02 6.24 -15.05
N GLU A 351 0.46 5.58 -14.02
CA GLU A 351 -0.27 6.25 -12.94
C GLU A 351 0.26 5.95 -11.55
N TYR A 352 0.69 4.69 -11.25
CA TYR A 352 0.78 4.18 -9.88
C TYR A 352 2.18 3.78 -9.45
N SER A 353 3.19 3.88 -10.31
CA SER A 353 4.58 3.61 -9.92
C SER A 353 5.08 4.63 -8.89
N GLY A 354 6.07 4.23 -8.08
CA GLY A 354 6.69 5.14 -7.11
C GLY A 354 7.24 6.41 -7.76
N ALA A 355 7.81 6.29 -8.97
CA ALA A 355 8.32 7.41 -9.75
C ALA A 355 7.20 8.41 -10.14
N ARG A 356 6.03 7.91 -10.59
CA ARG A 356 4.89 8.77 -10.95
C ARG A 356 4.26 9.45 -9.75
N VAL A 357 4.15 8.72 -8.63
CA VAL A 357 3.66 9.32 -7.38
C VAL A 357 4.62 10.41 -6.89
N ALA A 358 5.93 10.18 -6.94
CA ALA A 358 6.93 11.17 -6.56
C ALA A 358 6.90 12.40 -7.49
N GLU A 359 6.75 12.21 -8.81
CA GLU A 359 6.63 13.30 -9.78
C GLU A 359 5.41 14.20 -9.49
N ARG A 360 4.23 13.59 -9.25
CA ARG A 360 3.03 14.34 -8.90
C ARG A 360 3.18 15.08 -7.56
N LEU A 361 3.80 14.43 -6.59
CA LEU A 361 4.03 15.02 -5.28
C LEU A 361 5.01 16.19 -5.35
N GLU A 362 6.08 16.07 -6.15
CA GLU A 362 7.04 17.13 -6.41
C GLU A 362 6.36 18.38 -6.98
N ALA A 363 5.43 18.25 -7.92
CA ALA A 363 4.69 19.37 -8.48
C ALA A 363 3.91 20.13 -7.39
N HIS A 364 3.33 19.41 -6.42
CA HIS A 364 2.66 20.04 -5.28
C HIS A 364 3.65 20.73 -4.33
N TYR A 365 4.81 20.12 -4.07
CA TYR A 365 5.84 20.73 -3.22
C TYR A 365 6.40 22.00 -3.82
N LEU A 366 6.68 22.00 -5.13
CA LEU A 366 7.19 23.18 -5.85
C LEU A 366 6.20 24.35 -5.81
N ARG A 367 4.89 24.06 -5.86
CA ARG A 367 3.85 25.09 -5.69
C ARG A 367 3.87 25.66 -4.28
N LEU A 368 3.83 24.80 -3.25
CA LEU A 368 3.80 25.21 -1.85
C LEU A 368 5.06 25.94 -1.38
N ALA A 369 6.22 25.68 -2.00
CA ALA A 369 7.47 26.33 -1.62
C ALA A 369 7.65 27.71 -2.29
N ARG A 370 6.82 28.08 -3.29
CA ARG A 370 6.81 29.38 -3.95
C ARG A 370 5.88 30.38 -3.25
N ASP A 371 4.83 29.88 -2.63
CA ASP A 371 3.86 30.65 -1.86
C ASP A 371 4.39 30.95 -0.44
#